data_a782ba4e97076d5222a681c09cd56704
#
_entry.id   a782ba4e97076d5222a681c09cd56704
#
_cell.length_a   1.000
_cell.length_b   1.000
_cell.length_c   1.000
_cell.angle_alpha   90.00
_cell.angle_beta   90.00
_cell.angle_gamma   90.00
#
_symmetry.space_group_name_H-M   'P 1'
#
loop_
_entity.id
_entity.type
_entity.pdbx_description
1 polymer ?
#
loop_
_entity_poly.entity_id
_entity_poly.type
_entity_poly.pdbx_seq_one_letter_code
_entity_poly.pdbx_strand_id
1 'polypeptide(L)'
;MASLLVHITAGPDDPTRAALGFLVAKTAAEEGHEVSMFLAGDAVQLMRDSVLDNLVGLGTGNLREHYEVIVANNVDLYLSGMSCVARGLTDYDLVTKPH
;
A
#
# COMPACT_ATOMS: atom_id res chain seq x y z
N MET A 1 17.93 -14.53 1.02
CA MET A 1 16.63 -13.94 0.68
C MET A 1 15.58 -14.43 1.66
N ALA A 2 14.74 -13.54 2.12
CA ALA A 2 13.62 -13.87 3.02
C ALA A 2 12.29 -13.60 2.32
N SER A 3 11.22 -14.23 2.81
CA SER A 3 9.85 -13.94 2.40
C SER A 3 9.21 -13.08 3.49
N LEU A 4 8.68 -11.94 3.12
CA LEU A 4 8.11 -10.96 4.04
C LEU A 4 6.67 -10.63 3.66
N LEU A 5 5.81 -10.52 4.68
CA LEU A 5 4.46 -9.98 4.51
C LEU A 5 4.39 -8.65 5.26
N VAL A 6 4.07 -7.60 4.53
CA VAL A 6 3.86 -6.28 5.12
C VAL A 6 2.35 -6.03 5.22
N HIS A 7 1.84 -5.99 6.44
CA HIS A 7 0.42 -5.79 6.71
C HIS A 7 0.19 -4.35 7.17
N ILE A 8 -0.63 -3.60 6.43
CA ILE A 8 -0.90 -2.19 6.70
C ILE A 8 -2.38 -2.01 7.01
N THR A 9 -2.66 -1.34 8.13
CA THR A 9 -4.02 -0.98 8.52
C THR A 9 -4.23 0.53 8.64
N ALA A 10 -3.15 1.31 8.61
CA ALA A 10 -3.22 2.77 8.65
C ALA A 10 -3.66 3.33 7.30
N GLY A 11 -4.60 4.26 7.33
CA GLY A 11 -5.12 4.92 6.14
C GLY A 11 -4.65 6.36 6.01
N PRO A 12 -5.35 7.17 5.19
CA PRO A 12 -4.96 8.58 4.93
C PRO A 12 -4.96 9.47 6.18
N ASP A 13 -5.64 9.06 7.24
CA ASP A 13 -5.69 9.78 8.51
C ASP A 13 -4.38 9.67 9.31
N ASP A 14 -3.51 8.74 8.93
CA ASP A 14 -2.17 8.59 9.52
C ASP A 14 -1.15 8.45 8.39
N PRO A 15 -0.85 9.55 7.68
CA PRO A 15 -0.03 9.49 6.47
C PRO A 15 1.40 9.00 6.72
N THR A 16 1.99 9.33 7.85
CA THR A 16 3.35 8.90 8.18
C THR A 16 3.41 7.38 8.34
N ARG A 17 2.47 6.80 9.08
CA ARG A 17 2.43 5.36 9.30
C ARG A 17 2.10 4.61 8.01
N ALA A 18 1.18 5.14 7.21
CA ALA A 18 0.82 4.56 5.93
C ALA A 18 2.02 4.53 4.97
N ALA A 19 2.70 5.66 4.82
CA ALA A 19 3.88 5.76 3.96
C ALA A 19 5.04 4.91 4.48
N LEU A 20 5.20 4.79 5.80
CA LEU A 20 6.23 3.96 6.41
C LEU A 20 6.08 2.49 6.00
N GLY A 21 4.86 1.96 6.00
CA GLY A 21 4.60 0.59 5.57
C GLY A 21 5.02 0.36 4.12
N PHE A 22 4.71 1.29 3.24
CA PHE A 22 5.13 1.23 1.84
C PHE A 22 6.64 1.36 1.69
N LEU A 23 7.27 2.21 2.49
CA LEU A 23 8.73 2.37 2.48
C LEU A 23 9.43 1.08 2.89
N VAL A 24 8.93 0.40 3.91
CA VAL A 24 9.47 -0.90 4.36
C VAL A 24 9.37 -1.93 3.24
N ALA A 25 8.20 -2.04 2.60
CA ALA A 25 7.99 -2.98 1.50
C ALA A 25 8.91 -2.68 0.31
N LYS A 26 9.03 -1.41 -0.06
CA LYS A 26 9.92 -0.95 -1.13
C LYS A 26 11.37 -1.33 -0.84
N THR A 27 11.85 -1.02 0.34
CA THR A 27 13.24 -1.26 0.73
C THR A 27 13.55 -2.76 0.72
N ALA A 28 12.67 -3.57 1.28
CA ALA A 28 12.85 -5.02 1.30
C ALA A 28 12.88 -5.59 -0.12
N ALA A 29 12.01 -5.12 -1.00
CA ALA A 29 11.97 -5.57 -2.39
C ALA A 29 13.25 -5.18 -3.14
N GLU A 30 13.75 -3.97 -2.92
CA GLU A 30 15.00 -3.50 -3.52
C GLU A 30 16.21 -4.31 -3.04
N GLU A 31 16.15 -4.83 -1.82
CA GLU A 31 17.21 -5.68 -1.27
C GLU A 31 17.12 -7.14 -1.72
N GLY A 32 16.16 -7.46 -2.57
CA GLY A 32 16.03 -8.79 -3.16
C GLY A 32 15.19 -9.78 -2.37
N HIS A 33 14.45 -9.31 -1.35
CA HIS A 33 13.53 -10.18 -0.61
C HIS A 33 12.23 -10.40 -1.39
N GLU A 34 11.60 -11.53 -1.16
CA GLU A 34 10.26 -11.80 -1.68
C GLU A 34 9.25 -11.12 -0.77
N VAL A 35 8.54 -10.14 -1.29
CA VAL A 35 7.63 -9.31 -0.51
C VAL A 35 6.20 -9.44 -1.00
N SER A 36 5.27 -9.57 -0.06
CA SER A 36 3.83 -9.43 -0.29
C SER A 36 3.29 -8.38 0.66
N MET A 37 2.25 -7.67 0.22
CA MET A 37 1.59 -6.66 1.04
C MET A 37 0.11 -7.00 1.18
N PHE A 38 -0.45 -6.76 2.37
CA PHE A 38 -1.88 -6.88 2.59
C PHE A 38 -2.40 -5.63 3.28
N LEU A 39 -3.33 -4.95 2.62
CA LEU A 39 -3.96 -3.73 3.11
C LEU A 39 -5.38 -4.05 3.59
N ALA A 40 -5.67 -3.71 4.84
CA ALA A 40 -6.98 -3.95 5.45
C ALA A 40 -7.43 -2.70 6.22
N GLY A 41 -8.72 -2.64 6.55
CA GLY A 41 -9.27 -1.49 7.24
C GLY A 41 -9.10 -0.24 6.39
N ASP A 42 -8.74 0.87 7.03
CA ASP A 42 -8.59 2.15 6.33
C ASP A 42 -7.46 2.16 5.31
N ALA A 43 -6.52 1.22 5.39
CA ALA A 43 -5.40 1.16 4.45
C ALA A 43 -5.86 0.88 3.01
N VAL A 44 -7.02 0.28 2.78
CA VAL A 44 -7.53 0.06 1.42
C VAL A 44 -7.80 1.38 0.69
N GLN A 45 -8.04 2.46 1.42
CA GLN A 45 -8.22 3.80 0.86
C GLN A 45 -6.95 4.35 0.21
N LEU A 46 -5.78 3.82 0.58
CA LEU A 46 -4.49 4.25 0.03
C LEU A 46 -4.40 3.96 -1.47
N MET A 47 -5.19 3.03 -1.97
CA MET A 47 -5.18 2.66 -3.38
C MET A 47 -6.11 3.49 -4.25
N ARG A 48 -6.76 4.50 -3.70
CA ARG A 48 -7.44 5.52 -4.52
C ARG A 48 -6.41 6.42 -5.18
N ASP A 49 -6.59 6.74 -6.45
CA ASP A 49 -5.63 7.59 -7.18
C ASP A 49 -5.36 8.91 -6.45
N SER A 50 -6.41 9.57 -5.97
CA SER A 50 -6.27 10.86 -5.30
C SER A 50 -5.46 10.76 -3.99
N VAL A 51 -5.58 9.66 -3.27
CA VAL A 51 -4.81 9.44 -2.04
C VAL A 51 -3.37 9.09 -2.39
N LEU A 52 -3.19 8.16 -3.31
CA LEU A 52 -1.86 7.70 -3.72
C LEU A 52 -1.01 8.84 -4.28
N ASP A 53 -1.62 9.74 -5.05
CA ASP A 53 -0.92 10.86 -5.68
C ASP A 53 -0.54 11.98 -4.70
N ASN A 54 -1.27 12.11 -3.58
CA ASN A 54 -1.15 13.27 -2.71
C ASN A 54 -0.61 12.97 -1.31
N LEU A 55 -0.55 11.70 -0.91
CA LEU A 55 -0.14 11.36 0.45
C LEU A 55 1.38 11.43 0.60
N VAL A 56 1.81 12.24 1.57
CA VAL A 56 3.22 12.36 1.94
C VAL A 56 3.33 12.21 3.45
N GLY A 57 4.20 11.30 3.89
CA GLY A 57 4.46 11.11 5.32
C GLY A 57 5.59 12.00 5.82
N LEU A 58 5.58 12.31 7.11
CA LEU A 58 6.65 13.06 7.73
C LEU A 58 7.89 12.17 7.86
N GLY A 59 8.90 12.45 7.05
CA GLY A 59 10.14 11.66 7.05
C GLY A 59 10.01 10.28 6.39
N THR A 60 8.86 9.95 5.81
CA THR A 60 8.62 8.63 5.21
C THR A 60 8.31 8.70 3.71
N GLY A 61 8.32 9.89 3.13
CA GLY A 61 8.27 10.10 1.70
C GLY A 61 6.89 10.10 1.08
N ASN A 62 6.88 10.06 -0.24
CA ASN A 62 5.69 10.16 -1.09
C ASN A 62 5.17 8.76 -1.42
N LEU A 63 3.87 8.53 -1.18
CA LEU A 63 3.26 7.20 -1.34
C LEU A 63 3.33 6.70 -2.78
N ARG A 64 3.07 7.56 -3.77
CA ARG A 64 3.10 7.18 -5.18
C ARG A 64 4.50 6.70 -5.61
N GLU A 65 5.55 7.37 -5.16
CA GLU A 65 6.92 6.96 -5.49
C GLU A 65 7.24 5.57 -4.96
N HIS A 66 6.84 5.28 -3.72
CA HIS A 66 7.04 3.95 -3.14
C HIS A 66 6.22 2.90 -3.89
N TYR A 67 4.98 3.22 -4.23
CA TYR A 67 4.10 2.32 -4.96
C TYR A 67 4.68 1.95 -6.32
N GLU A 68 5.22 2.90 -7.06
CA GLU A 68 5.80 2.63 -8.38
C GLU A 68 6.99 1.66 -8.30
N VAL A 69 7.85 1.81 -7.29
CA VAL A 69 8.97 0.89 -7.07
C VAL A 69 8.46 -0.49 -6.67
N ILE A 70 7.45 -0.55 -5.82
CA ILE A 70 6.82 -1.80 -5.38
C ILE A 70 6.27 -2.56 -6.60
N VAL A 71 5.55 -1.89 -7.47
CA VAL A 71 5.01 -2.51 -8.69
C VAL A 71 6.14 -2.96 -9.62
N ALA A 72 7.17 -2.15 -9.79
CA ALA A 72 8.30 -2.47 -10.65
C ALA A 72 9.08 -3.70 -10.19
N ASN A 73 9.05 -4.00 -8.88
CA ASN A 73 9.71 -5.16 -8.30
C ASN A 73 8.78 -6.38 -8.15
N ASN A 74 7.59 -6.33 -8.76
CA ASN A 74 6.62 -7.43 -8.77
C ASN A 74 6.17 -7.88 -7.38
N VAL A 75 6.04 -6.94 -6.46
CA VAL A 75 5.49 -7.22 -5.13
C VAL A 75 4.00 -7.53 -5.27
N ASP A 76 3.56 -8.63 -4.66
CA ASP A 76 2.14 -8.96 -4.62
C ASP A 76 1.44 -8.06 -3.61
N LEU A 77 0.43 -7.33 -4.06
CA LEU A 77 -0.32 -6.41 -3.22
C LEU A 77 -1.79 -6.82 -3.19
N TYR A 78 -2.26 -7.15 -2.00
CA TYR A 78 -3.63 -7.62 -1.78
C TYR A 78 -4.42 -6.60 -0.97
N LEU A 79 -5.70 -6.43 -1.32
CA LEU A 79 -6.62 -5.59 -0.57
C LEU A 79 -7.71 -6.48 0.05
N SER A 80 -8.06 -6.20 1.30
CA SER A 80 -9.18 -6.87 1.93
C SER A 80 -10.49 -6.50 1.22
N GLY A 81 -11.15 -7.48 0.62
CA GLY A 81 -12.43 -7.27 -0.05
C GLY A 81 -13.51 -6.80 0.91
N MET A 82 -13.55 -7.34 2.13
CA MET A 82 -14.51 -6.92 3.16
C MET A 82 -14.29 -5.46 3.57
N SER A 83 -13.04 -5.03 3.70
CA SER A 83 -12.73 -3.65 4.04
C SER A 83 -13.15 -2.69 2.93
N CYS A 84 -12.99 -3.08 1.68
CA CYS A 84 -13.43 -2.29 0.53
C CYS A 84 -14.96 -2.16 0.50
N VAL A 85 -15.67 -3.26 0.69
CA VAL A 85 -17.14 -3.26 0.71
C VAL A 85 -17.67 -2.36 1.83
N ALA A 86 -17.10 -2.46 3.02
CA ALA A 86 -17.51 -1.65 4.18
C ALA A 86 -17.38 -0.15 3.92
N ARG A 87 -16.45 0.25 3.02
CA ARG A 87 -16.18 1.66 2.69
C ARG A 87 -16.76 2.10 1.36
N GLY A 88 -17.55 1.24 0.73
CA GLY A 88 -18.19 1.56 -0.54
C GLY A 88 -17.20 1.69 -1.70
N LEU A 89 -16.05 1.04 -1.61
CA LEU A 89 -15.04 1.08 -2.66
C LEU A 89 -15.29 0.00 -3.71
N THR A 90 -15.16 0.38 -4.97
CA THR A 90 -15.31 -0.53 -6.11
C THR A 90 -14.01 -0.58 -6.92
N ASP A 91 -13.94 -1.49 -7.88
CA ASP A 91 -12.79 -1.58 -8.77
C ASP A 91 -12.49 -0.27 -9.52
N TYR A 92 -13.51 0.55 -9.74
CA TYR A 92 -13.34 1.85 -10.41
C TYR A 92 -12.65 2.89 -9.52
N ASP A 93 -12.70 2.72 -8.20
CA ASP A 93 -12.12 3.66 -7.24
C ASP A 93 -10.65 3.37 -6.97
N LEU A 94 -10.16 2.19 -7.33
CA LEU A 94 -8.89 1.68 -6.86
C LEU A 94 -7.92 1.44 -8.02
N VAL A 95 -6.63 1.68 -7.77
CA VAL A 95 -5.57 1.41 -8.76
C VAL A 95 -5.24 -0.08 -8.85
N THR A 96 -5.67 -0.88 -7.87
CA THR A 96 -5.54 -2.33 -7.88
C THR A 96 -6.82 -2.96 -7.33
N LYS A 97 -7.12 -4.19 -7.75
CA LYS A 97 -8.38 -4.85 -7.39
C LYS A 97 -8.31 -5.54 -6.05
N PRO A 98 -9.41 -5.57 -5.27
CA PRO A 98 -9.50 -6.32 -4.01
C PRO A 98 -9.38 -7.83 -4.22
N HIS A 99 -8.88 -8.50 -3.20
CA HIS A 99 -8.82 -9.96 -3.12
C HIS A 99 -9.56 -10.49 -1.91
#